data_756ea8b09ab9ad6b2a1fad726f58200b
#
_entry.id   756ea8b09ab9ad6b2a1fad726f58200b
#
_cell.length_a   1.000
_cell.length_b   1.000
_cell.length_c   1.000
_cell.angle_alpha   90.00
_cell.angle_beta   90.00
_cell.angle_gamma   90.00
#
_symmetry.space_group_name_H-M   'P 1'
#
loop_
_entity.id
_entity.type
_entity.pdbx_description
1 polymer ?
#
loop_
_entity_poly.entity_id
_entity_poly.type
_entity_poly.pdbx_seq_one_letter_code
_entity_poly.pdbx_strand_id
1 'polypeptide(L)'
;VPLLLFLSIAINYVDRGSLSVAAPLLVREMNLSPVHLGLLLSAFFWTYAAFTLVSGWIVDHVDVKWVLAGGFALWSAATAATGLVGSFGALFAVRMLLGVGESVAYPSYSKVLTTHYNEGQRGLLVSLIDIGSKCGPAIGTLGGGLAMARFGWRPVFVAMGVVGLLWLPCWIRWMPRRPPAAGQATDERPSFAEILRHPAAWTTFAGVFLSNYFWYFELTWLPSYLVQERHLSMTAMATVGMIPYLVCAASTAVAGLLSFRALARGASVTRVRKACVVAGMGGAALVIAVPLIGDVRVAVGVLVLTSLFYGIYTSSVWAITQTMAGPHAAGRWTGMQNFVGNLAGILAPTATGFIVEATGSYFWAFAAAAACALVAAFAYLLGIGRIEPAVWTGRRSPLISAQKS
;
A
#
# COMPACT_ATOMS: atom_id res chain seq x y z
N VAL A 1 9.25 -3.12 -21.43
CA VAL A 1 8.02 -2.84 -20.66
C VAL A 1 8.19 -3.19 -19.18
N PRO A 2 8.76 -4.35 -18.74
CA PRO A 2 8.88 -4.69 -17.31
C PRO A 2 9.60 -3.60 -16.48
N LEU A 3 10.73 -3.11 -16.96
CA LEU A 3 11.46 -2.03 -16.28
C LEU A 3 10.62 -0.75 -16.16
N LEU A 4 9.82 -0.42 -17.17
CA LEU A 4 8.93 0.74 -17.13
C LEU A 4 7.82 0.58 -16.09
N LEU A 5 7.28 -0.62 -15.92
CA LEU A 5 6.30 -0.91 -14.87
C LEU A 5 6.94 -0.79 -13.48
N PHE A 6 8.16 -1.34 -13.30
CA PHE A 6 8.91 -1.20 -12.05
C PHE A 6 9.20 0.28 -11.72
N LEU A 7 9.70 1.06 -12.69
CA LEU A 7 9.97 2.48 -12.48
C LEU A 7 8.69 3.26 -12.18
N SER A 8 7.61 2.96 -12.89
CA SER A 8 6.32 3.61 -12.67
C SER A 8 5.80 3.41 -11.24
N ILE A 9 5.85 2.18 -10.72
CA ILE A 9 5.39 1.90 -9.36
C ILE A 9 6.36 2.46 -8.30
N ALA A 10 7.66 2.46 -8.56
CA ALA A 10 8.64 3.07 -7.67
C ALA A 10 8.42 4.59 -7.55
N ILE A 11 8.23 5.29 -8.68
CA ILE A 11 7.90 6.73 -8.72
C ILE A 11 6.58 6.97 -7.97
N ASN A 12 5.54 6.19 -8.24
CA ASN A 12 4.23 6.28 -7.58
C ASN A 12 4.37 6.24 -6.04
N TYR A 13 5.17 5.32 -5.50
CA TYR A 13 5.36 5.21 -4.06
C TYR A 13 6.34 6.24 -3.48
N VAL A 14 7.27 6.77 -4.27
CA VAL A 14 8.06 7.95 -3.90
C VAL A 14 7.13 9.16 -3.74
N ASP A 15 6.26 9.43 -4.72
CA ASP A 15 5.30 10.55 -4.69
C ASP A 15 4.34 10.44 -3.51
N ARG A 16 3.86 9.23 -3.23
CA ARG A 16 2.93 8.93 -2.13
C ARG A 16 3.54 9.22 -0.76
N GLY A 17 4.81 8.86 -0.56
CA GLY A 17 5.55 9.10 0.68
C GLY A 17 6.11 10.52 0.85
N SER A 18 6.28 11.26 -0.24
CA SER A 18 7.02 12.55 -0.24
C SER A 18 6.38 13.61 0.63
N LEU A 19 5.05 13.66 0.71
CA LEU A 19 4.37 14.65 1.54
C LEU A 19 4.64 14.42 3.03
N SER A 20 4.70 13.18 3.49
CA SER A 20 5.02 12.88 4.89
C SER A 20 6.47 13.23 5.22
N VAL A 21 7.39 13.05 4.28
CA VAL A 21 8.79 13.49 4.43
C VAL A 21 8.88 15.02 4.49
N ALA A 22 8.06 15.74 3.71
CA ALA A 22 7.97 17.20 3.73
C ALA A 22 7.19 17.76 4.94
N ALA A 23 6.41 16.93 5.62
CA ALA A 23 5.46 17.36 6.66
C ALA A 23 6.09 18.23 7.76
N PRO A 24 7.29 17.93 8.31
CA PRO A 24 7.93 18.80 9.32
C PRO A 24 8.24 20.22 8.80
N LEU A 25 8.56 20.34 7.51
CA LEU A 25 8.82 21.63 6.86
C LEU A 25 7.52 22.39 6.60
N LEU A 26 6.48 21.68 6.13
CA LEU A 26 5.14 22.23 5.89
C LEU A 26 4.50 22.75 7.18
N VAL A 27 4.60 22.00 8.28
CA VAL A 27 4.09 22.42 9.59
C VAL A 27 4.73 23.73 10.02
N ARG A 28 6.05 23.89 9.85
CA ARG A 28 6.77 25.13 10.21
C ARG A 28 6.43 26.30 9.28
N GLU A 29 6.36 26.06 7.97
CA GLU A 29 6.14 27.13 6.98
C GLU A 29 4.70 27.63 6.98
N MET A 30 3.72 26.74 7.16
CA MET A 30 2.30 27.05 7.03
C MET A 30 1.55 27.08 8.38
N ASN A 31 2.27 26.91 9.50
CA ASN A 31 1.69 26.83 10.86
C ASN A 31 0.53 25.83 10.95
N LEU A 32 0.71 24.64 10.37
CA LEU A 32 -0.35 23.62 10.36
C LEU A 32 -0.51 23.00 11.75
N SER A 33 -1.78 22.91 12.22
CA SER A 33 -2.09 22.08 13.37
C SER A 33 -1.96 20.59 13.03
N PRO A 34 -1.83 19.71 14.04
CA PRO A 34 -1.83 18.26 13.82
C PRO A 34 -3.05 17.76 13.04
N VAL A 35 -4.26 18.32 13.29
CA VAL A 35 -5.47 17.99 12.53
C VAL A 35 -5.35 18.40 11.07
N HIS A 36 -4.89 19.63 10.77
CA HIS A 36 -4.67 20.05 9.40
C HIS A 36 -3.64 19.17 8.68
N LEU A 37 -2.56 18.81 9.35
CA LEU A 37 -1.57 17.88 8.78
C LEU A 37 -2.18 16.51 8.50
N GLY A 38 -2.94 15.93 9.45
CA GLY A 38 -3.61 14.65 9.28
C GLY A 38 -4.58 14.63 8.10
N LEU A 39 -5.39 15.69 7.95
CA LEU A 39 -6.27 15.86 6.81
C LEU A 39 -5.50 15.96 5.49
N LEU A 40 -4.41 16.73 5.46
CA LEU A 40 -3.59 16.89 4.26
C LEU A 40 -2.93 15.57 3.84
N LEU A 41 -2.42 14.79 4.80
CA LEU A 41 -1.82 13.47 4.56
C LEU A 41 -2.85 12.44 4.10
N SER A 42 -4.12 12.59 4.52
CA SER A 42 -5.23 11.71 4.09
C SER A 42 -5.82 12.09 2.73
N ALA A 43 -5.69 13.34 2.29
CA ALA A 43 -6.38 13.90 1.11
C ALA A 43 -6.23 13.05 -0.17
N PHE A 44 -5.04 12.49 -0.36
CA PHE A 44 -4.75 11.55 -1.45
C PHE A 44 -5.72 10.36 -1.47
N PHE A 45 -5.95 9.74 -0.32
CA PHE A 45 -6.73 8.50 -0.22
C PHE A 45 -8.22 8.71 -0.46
N TRP A 46 -8.74 9.93 -0.26
CA TRP A 46 -10.16 10.24 -0.50
C TRP A 46 -10.56 9.98 -1.95
N THR A 47 -9.74 10.47 -2.86
CA THR A 47 -10.00 10.28 -4.30
C THR A 47 -9.42 8.98 -4.83
N TYR A 48 -8.25 8.55 -4.35
CA TYR A 48 -7.64 7.30 -4.76
C TYR A 48 -8.57 6.09 -4.56
N ALA A 49 -9.17 5.95 -3.37
CA ALA A 49 -10.07 4.85 -3.08
C ALA A 49 -11.32 4.88 -3.98
N ALA A 50 -11.97 6.05 -4.11
CA ALA A 50 -13.16 6.20 -4.93
C ALA A 50 -12.88 5.93 -6.42
N PHE A 51 -11.81 6.53 -6.95
CA PHE A 51 -11.48 6.42 -8.37
C PHE A 51 -10.86 5.07 -8.76
N THR A 52 -10.30 4.30 -7.84
CA THR A 52 -9.82 2.93 -8.12
C THR A 52 -10.95 2.04 -8.63
N LEU A 53 -12.18 2.20 -8.14
CA LEU A 53 -13.34 1.46 -8.62
C LEU A 53 -13.69 1.81 -10.07
N VAL A 54 -13.63 3.11 -10.40
CA VAL A 54 -13.90 3.61 -11.76
C VAL A 54 -12.77 3.25 -12.71
N SER A 55 -11.54 3.29 -12.24
CA SER A 55 -10.33 2.99 -13.02
C SER A 55 -10.32 1.57 -13.58
N GLY A 56 -10.83 0.60 -12.82
CA GLY A 56 -10.98 -0.77 -13.31
C GLY A 56 -11.88 -0.85 -14.54
N TRP A 57 -13.00 -0.13 -14.53
CA TRP A 57 -13.90 -0.04 -15.67
C TRP A 57 -13.24 0.68 -16.87
N ILE A 58 -12.56 1.80 -16.63
CA ILE A 58 -11.86 2.57 -17.68
C ILE A 58 -10.82 1.68 -18.40
N VAL A 59 -10.00 0.94 -17.64
CA VAL A 59 -8.95 0.06 -18.18
C VAL A 59 -9.51 -1.09 -19.01
N ASP A 60 -10.76 -1.51 -18.76
CA ASP A 60 -11.40 -2.55 -19.55
C ASP A 60 -11.96 -2.04 -20.90
N HIS A 61 -12.30 -0.74 -20.99
CA HIS A 61 -12.95 -0.15 -22.16
C HIS A 61 -12.02 0.75 -23.01
N VAL A 62 -10.90 1.20 -22.44
CA VAL A 62 -9.93 2.08 -23.11
C VAL A 62 -8.59 1.37 -23.22
N ASP A 63 -7.80 1.68 -24.25
CA ASP A 63 -6.45 1.14 -24.40
C ASP A 63 -5.60 1.51 -23.17
N VAL A 64 -5.15 0.49 -22.45
CA VAL A 64 -4.38 0.60 -21.21
C VAL A 64 -3.12 1.47 -21.33
N LYS A 65 -2.55 1.53 -22.55
CA LYS A 65 -1.41 2.39 -22.85
C LYS A 65 -1.72 3.86 -22.55
N TRP A 66 -2.87 4.33 -23.00
CA TRP A 66 -3.29 5.73 -22.84
C TRP A 66 -3.87 6.02 -21.47
N VAL A 67 -4.55 5.04 -20.86
CA VAL A 67 -5.07 5.16 -19.49
C VAL A 67 -3.91 5.37 -18.52
N LEU A 68 -2.88 4.51 -18.58
CA LEU A 68 -1.71 4.67 -17.71
C LEU A 68 -0.92 5.93 -18.05
N ALA A 69 -0.74 6.28 -19.33
CA ALA A 69 -0.07 7.51 -19.69
C ALA A 69 -0.78 8.76 -19.17
N GLY A 70 -2.10 8.84 -19.32
CA GLY A 70 -2.90 9.97 -18.83
C GLY A 70 -2.89 10.09 -17.30
N GLY A 71 -3.07 8.98 -16.59
CA GLY A 71 -2.95 8.95 -15.13
C GLY A 71 -1.56 9.37 -14.67
N PHE A 72 -0.51 8.84 -15.31
CA PHE A 72 0.88 9.17 -15.01
C PHE A 72 1.18 10.66 -15.23
N ALA A 73 0.72 11.24 -16.34
CA ALA A 73 0.83 12.66 -16.60
C ALA A 73 0.14 13.50 -15.54
N LEU A 74 -1.09 13.12 -15.17
CA LEU A 74 -1.88 13.82 -14.15
C LEU A 74 -1.19 13.79 -12.79
N TRP A 75 -0.72 12.61 -12.32
CA TRP A 75 -0.09 12.55 -10.99
C TRP A 75 1.27 13.25 -10.98
N SER A 76 2.07 13.14 -12.05
CA SER A 76 3.35 13.85 -12.13
C SER A 76 3.15 15.37 -12.16
N ALA A 77 2.15 15.85 -12.90
CA ALA A 77 1.77 17.27 -12.88
C ALA A 77 1.29 17.72 -11.49
N ALA A 78 0.48 16.90 -10.81
CA ALA A 78 0.04 17.18 -9.43
C ALA A 78 1.22 17.19 -8.46
N THR A 79 2.18 16.26 -8.60
CA THR A 79 3.42 16.28 -7.81
C THR A 79 4.19 17.57 -8.01
N ALA A 80 4.42 18.02 -9.26
CA ALA A 80 5.06 19.30 -9.55
C ALA A 80 4.28 20.48 -8.98
N ALA A 81 2.95 20.51 -9.16
CA ALA A 81 2.07 21.55 -8.65
C ALA A 81 2.10 21.65 -7.12
N THR A 82 2.35 20.55 -6.40
CA THR A 82 2.53 20.57 -4.94
C THR A 82 3.62 21.56 -4.53
N GLY A 83 4.72 21.65 -5.27
CA GLY A 83 5.82 22.60 -5.00
C GLY A 83 5.49 24.06 -5.32
N LEU A 84 4.43 24.34 -6.09
CA LEU A 84 4.08 25.68 -6.58
C LEU A 84 2.97 26.36 -5.76
N VAL A 85 2.19 25.59 -5.00
CA VAL A 85 1.05 26.12 -4.24
C VAL A 85 1.46 26.57 -2.84
N GLY A 86 0.75 27.57 -2.30
CA GLY A 86 1.10 28.24 -1.04
C GLY A 86 -0.02 28.23 0.01
N SER A 87 -1.17 27.58 -0.26
CA SER A 87 -2.26 27.51 0.71
C SER A 87 -2.66 26.08 1.03
N PHE A 88 -3.19 25.85 2.23
CA PHE A 88 -3.69 24.54 2.66
C PHE A 88 -4.72 23.98 1.68
N GLY A 89 -5.72 24.79 1.28
CA GLY A 89 -6.76 24.33 0.36
C GLY A 89 -6.22 23.93 -1.01
N ALA A 90 -5.23 24.67 -1.55
CA ALA A 90 -4.59 24.32 -2.81
C ALA A 90 -3.75 23.04 -2.69
N LEU A 91 -2.98 22.87 -1.60
CA LEU A 91 -2.26 21.62 -1.33
C LEU A 91 -3.22 20.44 -1.22
N PHE A 92 -4.33 20.61 -0.49
CA PHE A 92 -5.35 19.57 -0.33
C PHE A 92 -5.93 19.16 -1.69
N ALA A 93 -6.31 20.13 -2.52
CA ALA A 93 -6.86 19.88 -3.86
C ALA A 93 -5.86 19.18 -4.78
N VAL A 94 -4.59 19.61 -4.77
CA VAL A 94 -3.53 18.97 -5.57
C VAL A 94 -3.27 17.54 -5.10
N ARG A 95 -3.33 17.26 -3.79
CA ARG A 95 -3.23 15.88 -3.26
C ARG A 95 -4.40 15.01 -3.68
N MET A 96 -5.61 15.56 -3.75
CA MET A 96 -6.76 14.85 -4.31
C MET A 96 -6.57 14.55 -5.81
N LEU A 97 -6.05 15.50 -6.60
CA LEU A 97 -5.73 15.27 -8.01
C LEU A 97 -4.66 14.17 -8.20
N LEU A 98 -3.66 14.15 -7.31
CA LEU A 98 -2.68 13.07 -7.28
C LEU A 98 -3.36 11.71 -7.09
N GLY A 99 -4.30 11.60 -6.15
CA GLY A 99 -5.07 10.38 -5.89
C GLY A 99 -5.88 9.91 -7.11
N VAL A 100 -6.50 10.83 -7.83
CA VAL A 100 -7.19 10.51 -9.11
C VAL A 100 -6.19 9.95 -10.12
N GLY A 101 -5.05 10.63 -10.34
CA GLY A 101 -4.05 10.21 -11.30
C GLY A 101 -3.46 8.82 -11.00
N GLU A 102 -3.15 8.56 -9.73
CA GLU A 102 -2.56 7.28 -9.32
C GLU A 102 -3.55 6.11 -9.30
N SER A 103 -4.86 6.38 -9.23
CA SER A 103 -5.89 5.33 -9.11
C SER A 103 -5.88 4.35 -10.28
N VAL A 104 -5.43 4.75 -11.46
CA VAL A 104 -5.36 3.89 -12.65
C VAL A 104 -4.17 2.94 -12.65
N ALA A 105 -3.17 3.13 -11.78
CA ALA A 105 -1.90 2.44 -11.85
C ALA A 105 -2.05 0.91 -11.69
N TYR A 106 -2.56 0.43 -10.57
CA TYR A 106 -2.71 -1.00 -10.31
C TYR A 106 -3.66 -1.72 -11.30
N PRO A 107 -4.85 -1.18 -11.65
CA PRO A 107 -5.67 -1.75 -12.70
C PRO A 107 -4.93 -1.85 -14.04
N SER A 108 -4.17 -0.82 -14.41
CA SER A 108 -3.38 -0.82 -15.64
C SER A 108 -2.26 -1.86 -15.61
N TYR A 109 -1.52 -1.99 -14.49
CA TYR A 109 -0.49 -3.03 -14.36
C TYR A 109 -1.08 -4.42 -14.52
N SER A 110 -2.18 -4.70 -13.84
CA SER A 110 -2.89 -5.98 -13.97
C SER A 110 -3.29 -6.26 -15.42
N LYS A 111 -3.86 -5.27 -16.12
CA LYS A 111 -4.26 -5.40 -17.53
C LYS A 111 -3.06 -5.64 -18.44
N VAL A 112 -1.97 -4.88 -18.28
CA VAL A 112 -0.73 -5.08 -19.04
C VAL A 112 -0.18 -6.48 -18.85
N LEU A 113 -0.13 -6.96 -17.61
CA LEU A 113 0.38 -8.30 -17.30
C LEU A 113 -0.46 -9.40 -17.93
N THR A 114 -1.78 -9.28 -17.87
CA THR A 114 -2.69 -10.29 -18.40
C THR A 114 -2.77 -10.30 -19.92
N THR A 115 -2.54 -9.15 -20.58
CA THR A 115 -2.64 -9.05 -22.03
C THR A 115 -1.34 -9.27 -22.80
N HIS A 116 -0.18 -9.01 -22.17
CA HIS A 116 1.12 -9.02 -22.85
C HIS A 116 2.08 -10.13 -22.39
N TYR A 117 1.76 -10.83 -21.29
CA TYR A 117 2.66 -11.82 -20.70
C TYR A 117 1.93 -13.14 -20.42
N ASN A 118 2.65 -14.25 -20.60
CA ASN A 118 2.12 -15.57 -20.29
C ASN A 118 2.14 -15.84 -18.75
N GLU A 119 1.41 -16.86 -18.32
CA GLU A 119 1.24 -17.21 -16.90
C GLU A 119 2.58 -17.38 -16.17
N GLY A 120 3.57 -18.04 -16.79
CA GLY A 120 4.90 -18.26 -16.21
C GLY A 120 5.68 -16.96 -15.95
N GLN A 121 5.48 -15.93 -16.77
CA GLN A 121 6.15 -14.63 -16.62
C GLN A 121 5.46 -13.70 -15.62
N ARG A 122 4.14 -13.83 -15.46
CA ARG A 122 3.32 -12.93 -14.62
C ARG A 122 3.78 -12.91 -13.17
N GLY A 123 4.10 -14.08 -12.60
CA GLY A 123 4.55 -14.19 -11.22
C GLY A 123 5.80 -13.34 -10.93
N LEU A 124 6.80 -13.42 -11.83
CA LEU A 124 8.03 -12.63 -11.71
C LEU A 124 7.74 -11.12 -11.80
N LEU A 125 6.87 -10.72 -12.74
CA LEU A 125 6.55 -9.31 -12.96
C LEU A 125 5.72 -8.71 -11.83
N VAL A 126 4.81 -9.46 -11.25
CA VAL A 126 4.07 -9.07 -10.03
C VAL A 126 5.06 -8.85 -8.88
N SER A 127 6.03 -9.76 -8.70
CA SER A 127 7.07 -9.61 -7.67
C SER A 127 7.93 -8.36 -7.91
N LEU A 128 8.26 -8.05 -9.16
CA LEU A 128 9.01 -6.85 -9.53
C LEU A 128 8.24 -5.57 -9.18
N ILE A 129 6.94 -5.54 -9.46
CA ILE A 129 6.04 -4.44 -9.08
C ILE A 129 5.98 -4.30 -7.56
N ASP A 130 5.85 -5.42 -6.83
CA ASP A 130 5.79 -5.41 -5.36
C ASP A 130 7.10 -4.89 -4.73
N ILE A 131 8.26 -5.28 -5.26
CA ILE A 131 9.57 -4.73 -4.86
C ILE A 131 9.60 -3.23 -5.08
N GLY A 132 9.15 -2.74 -6.24
CA GLY A 132 9.07 -1.30 -6.55
C GLY A 132 8.23 -0.53 -5.53
N SER A 133 7.09 -1.09 -5.11
CA SER A 133 6.20 -0.49 -4.12
C SER A 133 6.81 -0.35 -2.73
N LYS A 134 7.75 -1.21 -2.36
CA LYS A 134 8.44 -1.18 -1.07
C LYS A 134 9.74 -0.37 -1.10
N CYS A 135 10.44 -0.39 -2.23
CA CYS A 135 11.63 0.44 -2.43
C CYS A 135 11.29 1.93 -2.58
N GLY A 136 10.11 2.24 -3.14
CA GLY A 136 9.67 3.63 -3.34
C GLY A 136 9.71 4.48 -2.07
N PRO A 137 9.05 4.08 -0.98
CA PRO A 137 9.09 4.82 0.29
C PRO A 137 10.50 4.97 0.86
N ALA A 138 11.35 3.95 0.76
CA ALA A 138 12.74 4.03 1.22
C ALA A 138 13.54 5.07 0.42
N ILE A 139 13.45 5.02 -0.92
CA ILE A 139 14.10 5.97 -1.83
C ILE A 139 13.56 7.37 -1.62
N GLY A 140 12.23 7.52 -1.49
CA GLY A 140 11.57 8.81 -1.25
C GLY A 140 11.98 9.41 0.09
N THR A 141 12.04 8.61 1.15
CA THR A 141 12.47 9.08 2.47
C THR A 141 13.93 9.49 2.47
N LEU A 142 14.83 8.67 1.96
CA LEU A 142 16.25 8.99 1.90
C LEU A 142 16.52 10.13 0.91
N GLY A 143 16.27 9.89 -0.38
CA GLY A 143 16.61 10.84 -1.45
C GLY A 143 15.81 12.13 -1.36
N GLY A 144 14.49 12.01 -1.20
CA GLY A 144 13.60 13.17 -1.00
C GLY A 144 13.93 13.94 0.27
N GLY A 145 14.14 13.25 1.40
CA GLY A 145 14.47 13.88 2.67
C GLY A 145 15.82 14.63 2.64
N LEU A 146 16.88 14.03 2.07
CA LEU A 146 18.18 14.69 1.90
C LEU A 146 18.09 15.90 0.97
N ALA A 147 17.36 15.76 -0.15
CA ALA A 147 17.15 16.87 -1.07
C ALA A 147 16.34 18.01 -0.42
N MET A 148 15.28 17.68 0.33
CA MET A 148 14.46 18.66 1.04
C MET A 148 15.23 19.34 2.18
N ALA A 149 16.14 18.63 2.86
CA ALA A 149 16.99 19.21 3.88
C ALA A 149 17.93 20.30 3.30
N ARG A 150 18.35 20.16 2.04
CA ARG A 150 19.28 21.07 1.38
C ARG A 150 18.60 22.18 0.58
N PHE A 151 17.55 21.84 -0.14
CA PHE A 151 16.91 22.73 -1.13
C PHE A 151 15.52 23.21 -0.72
N GLY A 152 14.98 22.69 0.42
CA GLY A 152 13.58 22.89 0.78
C GLY A 152 12.65 21.96 0.00
N TRP A 153 11.39 21.88 0.44
CA TRP A 153 10.42 20.92 -0.11
C TRP A 153 9.88 21.34 -1.50
N ARG A 154 9.70 22.65 -1.75
CA ARG A 154 9.10 23.15 -2.99
C ARG A 154 9.88 22.77 -4.26
N PRO A 155 11.19 23.08 -4.41
CA PRO A 155 11.96 22.69 -5.58
C PRO A 155 12.01 21.17 -5.76
N VAL A 156 12.02 20.41 -4.67
CA VAL A 156 12.08 18.95 -4.73
C VAL A 156 10.79 18.38 -5.32
N PHE A 157 9.61 18.87 -4.92
CA PHE A 157 8.35 18.44 -5.53
C PHE A 157 8.25 18.80 -7.02
N VAL A 158 8.69 20.01 -7.40
CA VAL A 158 8.74 20.40 -8.82
C VAL A 158 9.67 19.46 -9.60
N ALA A 159 10.87 19.20 -9.09
CA ALA A 159 11.83 18.31 -9.73
C ALA A 159 11.29 16.87 -9.85
N MET A 160 10.66 16.34 -8.79
CA MET A 160 10.07 14.99 -8.81
C MET A 160 8.98 14.87 -9.88
N GLY A 161 8.07 15.84 -9.97
CA GLY A 161 7.03 15.83 -10.98
C GLY A 161 7.57 15.94 -12.40
N VAL A 162 8.56 16.82 -12.64
CA VAL A 162 9.23 16.97 -13.94
C VAL A 162 9.97 15.69 -14.33
N VAL A 163 10.75 15.10 -13.40
CA VAL A 163 11.44 13.82 -13.62
C VAL A 163 10.44 12.70 -13.92
N GLY A 164 9.31 12.67 -13.21
CA GLY A 164 8.22 11.74 -13.50
C GLY A 164 7.76 11.86 -14.95
N LEU A 165 7.53 13.07 -15.45
CA LEU A 165 7.09 13.28 -16.83
C LEU A 165 8.07 12.73 -17.88
N LEU A 166 9.36 12.59 -17.58
CA LEU A 166 10.34 11.99 -18.48
C LEU A 166 10.10 10.48 -18.72
N TRP A 167 9.33 9.83 -17.88
CA TRP A 167 8.93 8.44 -18.09
C TRP A 167 7.93 8.28 -19.25
N LEU A 168 7.08 9.28 -19.49
CA LEU A 168 6.00 9.23 -20.48
C LEU A 168 6.48 8.95 -21.93
N PRO A 169 7.46 9.65 -22.47
CA PRO A 169 7.98 9.36 -23.80
C PRO A 169 8.43 7.91 -23.96
N CYS A 170 9.11 7.38 -22.94
CA CYS A 170 9.56 5.99 -22.92
C CYS A 170 8.37 5.01 -22.95
N TRP A 171 7.35 5.26 -22.11
CA TRP A 171 6.15 4.46 -22.10
C TRP A 171 5.40 4.49 -23.43
N ILE A 172 5.16 5.69 -23.96
CA ILE A 172 4.46 5.87 -25.25
C ILE A 172 5.23 5.21 -26.39
N ARG A 173 6.57 5.24 -26.38
CA ARG A 173 7.40 4.67 -27.45
C ARG A 173 7.45 3.15 -27.42
N TRP A 174 7.54 2.53 -26.22
CA TRP A 174 7.82 1.10 -26.08
C TRP A 174 6.61 0.25 -25.72
N MET A 175 5.50 0.85 -25.26
CA MET A 175 4.28 0.10 -25.01
C MET A 175 3.50 -0.12 -26.31
N PRO A 176 3.32 -1.38 -26.77
CA PRO A 176 2.53 -1.67 -27.96
C PRO A 176 1.06 -1.33 -27.71
N ARG A 177 0.37 -0.84 -28.75
CA ARG A 177 -1.09 -0.68 -28.72
C ARG A 177 -1.76 -2.04 -28.79
N ARG A 178 -2.72 -2.28 -27.94
CA ARG A 178 -3.68 -3.36 -28.07
C ARG A 178 -5.07 -2.80 -27.79
N PRO A 179 -5.98 -2.88 -28.76
CA PRO A 179 -7.38 -2.53 -28.52
C PRO A 179 -7.93 -3.38 -27.37
N PRO A 180 -8.88 -2.85 -26.59
CA PRO A 180 -9.59 -3.63 -25.60
C PRO A 180 -10.13 -4.89 -26.26
N ALA A 181 -9.85 -6.07 -25.73
CA ALA A 181 -10.50 -7.28 -26.18
C ALA A 181 -12.00 -7.12 -25.93
N ALA A 182 -12.80 -7.19 -26.98
CA ALA A 182 -14.26 -7.19 -26.84
C ALA A 182 -14.65 -8.27 -25.83
N GLY A 183 -15.30 -7.83 -24.75
CA GLY A 183 -15.48 -8.53 -23.50
C GLY A 183 -15.78 -10.03 -23.62
N GLN A 184 -14.85 -10.83 -23.18
CA GLN A 184 -15.18 -12.14 -22.62
C GLN A 184 -15.42 -11.94 -21.11
N ALA A 185 -16.55 -11.33 -20.78
CA ALA A 185 -17.15 -11.50 -19.49
C ALA A 185 -17.60 -12.97 -19.43
N THR A 186 -16.74 -13.84 -18.90
CA THR A 186 -17.20 -15.17 -18.55
C THR A 186 -18.25 -15.02 -17.45
N ASP A 187 -19.46 -15.47 -17.73
CA ASP A 187 -20.66 -15.45 -16.88
C ASP A 187 -20.49 -16.24 -15.55
N GLU A 188 -19.31 -16.77 -15.31
CA GLU A 188 -18.97 -17.71 -14.26
C GLU A 188 -18.31 -17.07 -13.01
N ARG A 189 -18.26 -15.73 -12.91
CA ARG A 189 -17.63 -15.08 -11.75
C ARG A 189 -18.66 -14.88 -10.64
N PRO A 190 -18.36 -15.28 -9.38
CA PRO A 190 -19.24 -15.02 -8.24
C PRO A 190 -19.61 -13.54 -8.15
N SER A 191 -20.86 -13.25 -7.82
CA SER A 191 -21.32 -11.87 -7.63
C SER A 191 -20.64 -11.22 -6.43
N PHE A 192 -20.62 -9.88 -6.37
CA PHE A 192 -20.16 -9.15 -5.19
C PHE A 192 -20.96 -9.54 -3.93
N ALA A 193 -22.28 -9.73 -4.08
CA ALA A 193 -23.15 -10.14 -2.98
C ALA A 193 -22.81 -11.54 -2.46
N GLU A 194 -22.40 -12.45 -3.33
CA GLU A 194 -21.99 -13.81 -2.94
C GLU A 194 -20.68 -13.79 -2.14
N ILE A 195 -19.72 -12.97 -2.54
CA ILE A 195 -18.47 -12.75 -1.79
C ILE A 195 -18.77 -12.15 -0.42
N LEU A 196 -19.66 -11.14 -0.34
CA LEU A 196 -20.05 -10.50 0.93
C LEU A 196 -20.82 -11.42 1.89
N ARG A 197 -21.45 -12.48 1.38
CA ARG A 197 -22.08 -13.52 2.23
C ARG A 197 -21.07 -14.47 2.85
N HIS A 198 -19.84 -14.51 2.35
CA HIS A 198 -18.82 -15.40 2.86
C HIS A 198 -18.16 -14.81 4.11
N PRO A 199 -18.26 -15.45 5.32
CA PRO A 199 -17.74 -14.86 6.57
C PRO A 199 -16.26 -14.50 6.52
N ALA A 200 -15.44 -15.33 5.86
CA ALA A 200 -14.00 -15.06 5.72
C ALA A 200 -13.68 -13.81 4.89
N ALA A 201 -14.61 -13.34 4.03
CA ALA A 201 -14.41 -12.10 3.32
C ALA A 201 -14.34 -10.91 4.29
N TRP A 202 -15.24 -10.84 5.26
CA TRP A 202 -15.24 -9.79 6.27
C TRP A 202 -13.99 -9.84 7.15
N THR A 203 -13.52 -11.05 7.48
CA THR A 203 -12.26 -11.20 8.22
C THR A 203 -11.07 -10.70 7.43
N THR A 204 -10.98 -11.03 6.12
CA THR A 204 -9.89 -10.54 5.28
C THR A 204 -9.98 -9.03 5.05
N PHE A 205 -11.18 -8.46 4.93
CA PHE A 205 -11.40 -7.03 4.79
C PHE A 205 -11.01 -6.28 6.07
N ALA A 206 -11.52 -6.71 7.22
CA ALA A 206 -11.17 -6.11 8.51
C ALA A 206 -9.68 -6.25 8.80
N GLY A 207 -9.09 -7.43 8.55
CA GLY A 207 -7.68 -7.66 8.77
C GLY A 207 -6.79 -6.76 7.93
N VAL A 208 -7.11 -6.57 6.64
CA VAL A 208 -6.35 -5.66 5.76
C VAL A 208 -6.59 -4.19 6.13
N PHE A 209 -7.81 -3.80 6.50
CA PHE A 209 -8.09 -2.45 6.97
C PHE A 209 -7.24 -2.10 8.21
N LEU A 210 -7.25 -2.97 9.21
CA LEU A 210 -6.53 -2.75 10.47
C LEU A 210 -5.01 -2.79 10.28
N SER A 211 -4.49 -3.69 9.45
CA SER A 211 -3.07 -3.73 9.13
C SER A 211 -2.63 -2.53 8.30
N ASN A 212 -3.47 -2.06 7.39
CA ASN A 212 -3.21 -0.84 6.63
C ASN A 212 -3.31 0.42 7.50
N TYR A 213 -4.13 0.42 8.57
CA TYR A 213 -4.10 1.50 9.55
C TYR A 213 -2.71 1.64 10.16
N PHE A 214 -2.10 0.53 10.61
CA PHE A 214 -0.73 0.49 11.10
C PHE A 214 0.27 1.02 10.04
N TRP A 215 0.20 0.49 8.82
CA TRP A 215 1.10 0.87 7.75
C TRP A 215 0.99 2.35 7.36
N TYR A 216 -0.24 2.86 7.22
CA TYR A 216 -0.44 4.25 6.85
C TYR A 216 -0.12 5.21 7.99
N PHE A 217 -0.29 4.82 9.25
CA PHE A 217 0.23 5.56 10.39
C PHE A 217 1.76 5.70 10.28
N GLU A 218 2.47 4.60 10.08
CA GLU A 218 3.93 4.61 9.96
C GLU A 218 4.38 5.42 8.73
N LEU A 219 3.76 5.19 7.57
CA LEU A 219 4.10 5.88 6.32
C LEU A 219 3.88 7.40 6.41
N THR A 220 2.84 7.85 7.10
CA THR A 220 2.44 9.27 7.07
C THR A 220 2.98 10.07 8.24
N TRP A 221 3.09 9.50 9.43
CA TRP A 221 3.44 10.24 10.64
C TRP A 221 4.84 9.98 11.18
N LEU A 222 5.52 8.90 10.77
CA LEU A 222 6.87 8.58 11.24
C LEU A 222 7.87 9.73 10.99
N PRO A 223 7.94 10.38 9.81
CA PRO A 223 8.85 11.50 9.61
C PRO A 223 8.58 12.68 10.57
N SER A 224 7.32 13.04 10.78
CA SER A 224 6.93 14.11 11.71
C SER A 224 7.28 13.75 13.16
N TYR A 225 7.01 12.52 13.59
CA TYR A 225 7.39 12.02 14.91
C TYR A 225 8.90 12.10 15.14
N LEU A 226 9.71 11.64 14.19
CA LEU A 226 11.16 11.65 14.31
C LEU A 226 11.74 13.08 14.39
N VAL A 227 11.16 14.03 13.66
CA VAL A 227 11.65 15.41 13.66
C VAL A 227 11.06 16.23 14.82
N GLN A 228 9.76 16.14 15.07
CA GLN A 228 9.08 17.00 16.03
C GLN A 228 9.21 16.49 17.47
N GLU A 229 9.02 15.18 17.69
CA GLU A 229 9.04 14.58 19.03
C GLU A 229 10.44 14.10 19.42
N ARG A 230 11.19 13.53 18.44
CA ARG A 230 12.55 13.00 18.69
C ARG A 230 13.66 13.99 18.37
N HIS A 231 13.31 15.18 17.89
CA HIS A 231 14.22 16.28 17.58
C HIS A 231 15.36 15.92 16.61
N LEU A 232 15.13 14.95 15.73
CA LEU A 232 16.09 14.62 14.68
C LEU A 232 16.14 15.72 13.62
N SER A 233 17.33 15.98 13.09
CA SER A 233 17.46 16.81 11.89
C SER A 233 16.79 16.12 10.69
N MET A 234 16.41 16.90 9.67
CA MET A 234 15.84 16.32 8.43
C MET A 234 16.78 15.28 7.80
N THR A 235 18.09 15.52 7.84
CA THR A 235 19.11 14.57 7.34
C THR A 235 19.12 13.27 8.16
N ALA A 236 19.10 13.36 9.49
CA ALA A 236 19.05 12.19 10.36
C ALA A 236 17.73 11.42 10.18
N MET A 237 16.59 12.12 10.10
CA MET A 237 15.29 11.51 9.81
C MET A 237 15.30 10.78 8.47
N ALA A 238 15.85 11.38 7.43
CA ALA A 238 15.91 10.77 6.09
C ALA A 238 16.73 9.46 6.10
N THR A 239 17.88 9.46 6.76
CA THR A 239 18.76 8.28 6.82
C THR A 239 18.21 7.17 7.72
N VAL A 240 17.65 7.53 8.87
CA VAL A 240 17.10 6.56 9.82
C VAL A 240 15.71 6.08 9.38
N GLY A 241 14.86 6.99 8.90
CA GLY A 241 13.47 6.70 8.52
C GLY A 241 13.32 5.81 7.30
N MET A 242 14.36 5.64 6.46
CA MET A 242 14.31 4.68 5.35
C MET A 242 14.47 3.22 5.81
N ILE A 243 15.15 2.99 6.95
CA ILE A 243 15.55 1.64 7.39
C ILE A 243 14.33 0.73 7.63
N PRO A 244 13.26 1.17 8.31
CA PRO A 244 12.03 0.40 8.47
C PRO A 244 11.49 -0.16 7.15
N TYR A 245 11.43 0.66 6.10
CA TYR A 245 10.91 0.24 4.79
C TYR A 245 11.80 -0.81 4.11
N LEU A 246 13.12 -0.66 4.17
CA LEU A 246 14.06 -1.65 3.63
C LEU A 246 13.96 -2.97 4.37
N VAL A 247 13.88 -2.93 5.70
CA VAL A 247 13.75 -4.14 6.53
C VAL A 247 12.40 -4.81 6.28
N CYS A 248 11.31 -4.05 6.13
CA CYS A 248 10.01 -4.58 5.74
C CYS A 248 10.09 -5.31 4.37
N ALA A 249 10.72 -4.70 3.37
CA ALA A 249 10.89 -5.31 2.05
C ALA A 249 11.71 -6.62 2.13
N ALA A 250 12.84 -6.59 2.82
CA ALA A 250 13.70 -7.75 2.99
C ALA A 250 13.00 -8.88 3.75
N SER A 251 12.31 -8.56 4.86
CA SER A 251 11.59 -9.55 5.66
C SER A 251 10.40 -10.16 4.90
N THR A 252 9.71 -9.37 4.06
CA THR A 252 8.66 -9.88 3.18
C THR A 252 9.21 -10.94 2.21
N ALA A 253 10.34 -10.67 1.57
CA ALA A 253 10.98 -11.60 0.64
C ALA A 253 11.45 -12.88 1.36
N VAL A 254 12.13 -12.75 2.50
CA VAL A 254 12.61 -13.87 3.30
C VAL A 254 11.47 -14.73 3.81
N ALA A 255 10.44 -14.10 4.41
CA ALA A 255 9.27 -14.84 4.93
C ALA A 255 8.49 -15.52 3.81
N GLY A 256 8.36 -14.88 2.63
CA GLY A 256 7.78 -15.50 1.44
C GLY A 256 8.54 -16.75 1.00
N LEU A 257 9.87 -16.69 0.93
CA LEU A 257 10.72 -17.83 0.57
C LEU A 257 10.64 -18.95 1.61
N LEU A 258 10.67 -18.62 2.90
CA LEU A 258 10.55 -19.60 3.98
C LEU A 258 9.18 -20.29 3.95
N SER A 259 8.10 -19.51 3.74
CA SER A 259 6.75 -20.05 3.57
C SER A 259 6.67 -20.99 2.37
N PHE A 260 7.23 -20.60 1.21
CA PHE A 260 7.28 -21.45 0.02
C PHE A 260 8.00 -22.78 0.31
N ARG A 261 9.18 -22.73 0.94
CA ARG A 261 9.94 -23.94 1.31
C ARG A 261 9.20 -24.84 2.28
N ALA A 262 8.51 -24.25 3.27
CA ALA A 262 7.71 -25.01 4.24
C ALA A 262 6.55 -25.75 3.55
N LEU A 263 5.84 -25.07 2.65
CA LEU A 263 4.73 -25.66 1.87
C LEU A 263 5.23 -26.75 0.92
N ALA A 264 6.37 -26.54 0.26
CA ALA A 264 7.00 -27.56 -0.60
C ALA A 264 7.43 -28.83 0.16
N ARG A 265 7.67 -28.72 1.48
CA ARG A 265 7.96 -29.84 2.38
C ARG A 265 6.70 -30.47 2.98
N GLY A 266 5.50 -30.11 2.54
CA GLY A 266 4.23 -30.67 2.99
C GLY A 266 3.62 -30.01 4.23
N ALA A 267 4.11 -28.86 4.66
CA ALA A 267 3.49 -28.14 5.76
C ALA A 267 2.08 -27.63 5.37
N SER A 268 1.16 -27.61 6.33
CA SER A 268 -0.22 -27.14 6.11
C SER A 268 -0.25 -25.65 5.71
N VAL A 269 -0.93 -25.35 4.61
CA VAL A 269 -1.15 -23.96 4.12
C VAL A 269 -1.75 -23.10 5.24
N THR A 270 -2.77 -23.59 5.91
CA THR A 270 -3.44 -22.88 7.01
C THR A 270 -2.46 -22.53 8.13
N ARG A 271 -1.63 -23.49 8.58
CA ARG A 271 -0.68 -23.26 9.69
C ARG A 271 0.38 -22.24 9.29
N VAL A 272 1.01 -22.39 8.12
CA VAL A 272 2.10 -21.52 7.64
C VAL A 272 1.57 -20.10 7.47
N ARG A 273 0.46 -19.91 6.76
CA ARG A 273 -0.09 -18.59 6.47
C ARG A 273 -0.61 -17.88 7.72
N LYS A 274 -1.33 -18.59 8.59
CA LYS A 274 -1.79 -18.02 9.87
C LYS A 274 -0.63 -17.66 10.78
N ALA A 275 0.42 -18.49 10.89
CA ALA A 275 1.59 -18.19 11.68
C ALA A 275 2.26 -16.89 11.21
N CYS A 276 2.44 -16.71 9.90
CA CYS A 276 3.01 -15.48 9.35
C CYS A 276 2.17 -14.24 9.69
N VAL A 277 0.85 -14.33 9.53
CA VAL A 277 -0.03 -13.19 9.75
C VAL A 277 -0.15 -12.84 11.24
N VAL A 278 -0.32 -13.84 12.10
CA VAL A 278 -0.48 -13.63 13.55
C VAL A 278 0.83 -13.17 14.18
N ALA A 279 1.95 -13.85 13.88
CA ALA A 279 3.26 -13.44 14.38
C ALA A 279 3.66 -12.05 13.84
N GLY A 280 3.38 -11.80 12.56
CA GLY A 280 3.67 -10.52 11.92
C GLY A 280 2.92 -9.36 12.55
N MET A 281 1.61 -9.44 12.67
CA MET A 281 0.82 -8.36 13.28
C MET A 281 0.98 -8.28 14.80
N GLY A 282 1.13 -9.44 15.49
CA GLY A 282 1.43 -9.46 16.92
C GLY A 282 2.77 -8.80 17.25
N GLY A 283 3.82 -9.08 16.44
CA GLY A 283 5.12 -8.42 16.60
C GLY A 283 5.10 -6.93 16.19
N ALA A 284 4.33 -6.55 15.16
CA ALA A 284 4.14 -5.15 14.79
C ALA A 284 3.52 -4.30 15.93
N ALA A 285 2.70 -4.92 16.79
CA ALA A 285 2.11 -4.22 17.95
C ALA A 285 3.16 -3.74 18.98
N LEU A 286 4.40 -4.23 18.93
CA LEU A 286 5.50 -3.70 19.74
C LEU A 286 5.77 -2.20 19.47
N VAL A 287 5.20 -1.65 18.42
CA VAL A 287 5.28 -0.22 18.09
C VAL A 287 4.83 0.68 19.24
N ILE A 288 3.95 0.20 20.14
CA ILE A 288 3.52 0.92 21.34
C ILE A 288 4.69 1.27 22.28
N ALA A 289 5.76 0.50 22.26
CA ALA A 289 6.94 0.76 23.10
C ALA A 289 7.79 1.93 22.60
N VAL A 290 7.68 2.29 21.32
CA VAL A 290 8.52 3.32 20.70
C VAL A 290 8.46 4.68 21.43
N PRO A 291 7.29 5.27 21.73
CA PRO A 291 7.21 6.55 22.43
C PRO A 291 7.66 6.48 23.90
N LEU A 292 7.68 5.29 24.52
CA LEU A 292 8.08 5.09 25.91
C LEU A 292 9.60 5.02 26.11
N ILE A 293 10.35 4.79 25.04
CA ILE A 293 11.81 4.63 25.07
C ILE A 293 12.47 6.00 24.91
N GLY A 294 13.25 6.43 25.90
CA GLY A 294 13.95 7.71 25.88
C GLY A 294 15.09 7.76 24.86
N ASP A 295 15.88 6.68 24.76
CA ASP A 295 16.99 6.63 23.80
C ASP A 295 16.49 6.46 22.37
N VAL A 296 16.84 7.41 21.49
CA VAL A 296 16.40 7.44 20.08
C VAL A 296 16.89 6.22 19.31
N ARG A 297 18.09 5.73 19.59
CA ARG A 297 18.66 4.58 18.88
C ARG A 297 17.89 3.30 19.18
N VAL A 298 17.53 3.13 20.46
CA VAL A 298 16.72 1.98 20.90
C VAL A 298 15.30 2.08 20.34
N ALA A 299 14.68 3.27 20.37
CA ALA A 299 13.36 3.51 19.79
C ALA A 299 13.34 3.19 18.29
N VAL A 300 14.35 3.61 17.54
CA VAL A 300 14.52 3.26 16.12
C VAL A 300 14.73 1.76 15.95
N GLY A 301 15.51 1.12 16.81
CA GLY A 301 15.68 -0.34 16.80
C GLY A 301 14.34 -1.08 16.93
N VAL A 302 13.45 -0.59 17.81
CA VAL A 302 12.09 -1.15 17.94
C VAL A 302 11.25 -0.87 16.69
N LEU A 303 11.32 0.32 16.08
CA LEU A 303 10.66 0.60 14.81
C LEU A 303 11.11 -0.37 13.68
N VAL A 304 12.41 -0.62 13.60
CA VAL A 304 12.97 -1.59 12.65
C VAL A 304 12.45 -3.00 12.92
N LEU A 305 12.37 -3.38 14.20
CA LEU A 305 11.83 -4.69 14.61
C LEU A 305 10.34 -4.82 14.25
N THR A 306 9.53 -3.79 14.49
CA THR A 306 8.10 -3.80 14.11
C THR A 306 7.91 -3.92 12.60
N SER A 307 8.73 -3.23 11.82
CA SER A 307 8.70 -3.31 10.35
C SER A 307 9.16 -4.67 9.82
N LEU A 308 10.10 -5.35 10.51
CA LEU A 308 10.45 -6.74 10.22
C LEU A 308 9.24 -7.64 10.38
N PHE A 309 8.52 -7.54 11.50
CA PHE A 309 7.31 -8.32 11.75
C PHE A 309 6.20 -7.97 10.76
N TYR A 310 5.99 -6.70 10.44
CA TYR A 310 5.02 -6.29 9.43
C TYR A 310 5.35 -6.88 8.05
N GLY A 311 6.62 -6.97 7.68
CA GLY A 311 7.05 -7.66 6.45
C GLY A 311 6.72 -9.16 6.44
N ILE A 312 6.80 -9.86 7.59
CA ILE A 312 6.36 -11.25 7.72
C ILE A 312 4.86 -11.36 7.42
N TYR A 313 4.04 -10.45 7.97
CA TYR A 313 2.60 -10.36 7.68
C TYR A 313 2.33 -10.19 6.18
N THR A 314 2.97 -9.21 5.53
CA THR A 314 2.70 -8.87 4.12
C THR A 314 3.01 -10.02 3.17
N SER A 315 3.93 -10.91 3.52
CA SER A 315 4.29 -12.10 2.72
C SER A 315 3.11 -13.07 2.51
N SER A 316 2.09 -13.02 3.34
CA SER A 316 1.04 -14.04 3.40
C SER A 316 -0.38 -13.51 3.22
N VAL A 317 -0.64 -12.23 3.50
CA VAL A 317 -2.01 -11.67 3.51
C VAL A 317 -2.74 -11.83 2.19
N TRP A 318 -2.11 -11.47 1.08
CA TRP A 318 -2.72 -11.59 -0.25
C TRP A 318 -2.84 -13.04 -0.72
N ALA A 319 -1.89 -13.89 -0.32
CA ALA A 319 -1.95 -15.31 -0.64
C ALA A 319 -3.10 -16.03 0.08
N ILE A 320 -3.46 -15.62 1.30
CA ILE A 320 -4.66 -16.12 1.99
C ILE A 320 -5.91 -15.80 1.15
N THR A 321 -6.07 -14.54 0.77
CA THR A 321 -7.22 -14.09 -0.04
C THR A 321 -7.31 -14.83 -1.37
N GLN A 322 -6.19 -14.93 -2.10
CA GLN A 322 -6.15 -15.61 -3.39
C GLN A 322 -6.49 -17.09 -3.27
N THR A 323 -5.98 -17.77 -2.22
CA THR A 323 -6.29 -19.18 -1.98
C THR A 323 -7.78 -19.37 -1.67
N MET A 324 -8.35 -18.55 -0.79
CA MET A 324 -9.75 -18.66 -0.39
C MET A 324 -10.71 -18.27 -1.52
N ALA A 325 -10.40 -17.21 -2.26
CA ALA A 325 -11.22 -16.76 -3.38
C ALA A 325 -11.23 -17.76 -4.55
N GLY A 326 -10.14 -18.48 -4.73
CA GLY A 326 -9.94 -19.33 -5.90
C GLY A 326 -9.83 -18.52 -7.20
N PRO A 327 -9.57 -19.18 -8.35
CA PRO A 327 -9.29 -18.47 -9.61
C PRO A 327 -10.45 -17.62 -10.14
N HIS A 328 -11.69 -17.95 -9.79
CA HIS A 328 -12.90 -17.28 -10.31
C HIS A 328 -13.28 -16.02 -9.53
N ALA A 329 -13.01 -15.97 -8.22
CA ALA A 329 -13.36 -14.86 -7.34
C ALA A 329 -12.16 -13.97 -6.97
N ALA A 330 -10.92 -14.42 -7.23
CA ALA A 330 -9.70 -13.76 -6.77
C ALA A 330 -9.66 -12.25 -7.13
N GLY A 331 -9.98 -11.89 -8.35
CA GLY A 331 -9.97 -10.49 -8.78
C GLY A 331 -10.99 -9.62 -8.05
N ARG A 332 -12.25 -10.09 -7.94
CA ARG A 332 -13.31 -9.35 -7.25
C ARG A 332 -13.07 -9.24 -5.76
N TRP A 333 -12.71 -10.36 -5.10
CA TRP A 333 -12.44 -10.37 -3.66
C TRP A 333 -11.24 -9.48 -3.31
N THR A 334 -10.12 -9.64 -4.03
CA THR A 334 -8.92 -8.80 -3.82
C THR A 334 -9.22 -7.32 -4.08
N GLY A 335 -10.02 -7.00 -5.10
CA GLY A 335 -10.43 -5.63 -5.40
C GLY A 335 -11.23 -5.00 -4.25
N MET A 336 -12.23 -5.71 -3.71
CA MET A 336 -13.02 -5.25 -2.56
C MET A 336 -12.15 -5.10 -1.31
N GLN A 337 -11.28 -6.08 -1.05
CA GLN A 337 -10.34 -6.03 0.06
C GLN A 337 -9.38 -4.84 -0.04
N ASN A 338 -8.85 -4.58 -1.23
CA ASN A 338 -7.97 -3.44 -1.47
C ASN A 338 -8.70 -2.10 -1.29
N PHE A 339 -9.94 -1.99 -1.77
CA PHE A 339 -10.78 -0.82 -1.53
C PHE A 339 -10.96 -0.55 -0.03
N VAL A 340 -11.41 -1.56 0.72
CA VAL A 340 -11.59 -1.45 2.19
C VAL A 340 -10.27 -1.12 2.88
N GLY A 341 -9.17 -1.76 2.47
CA GLY A 341 -7.84 -1.48 2.99
C GLY A 341 -7.37 -0.04 2.77
N ASN A 342 -7.73 0.58 1.65
CA ASN A 342 -7.36 1.98 1.37
C ASN A 342 -8.19 3.01 2.17
N LEU A 343 -9.37 2.64 2.69
CA LEU A 343 -10.11 3.50 3.61
C LEU A 343 -9.31 3.77 4.91
N ALA A 344 -8.45 2.84 5.32
CA ALA A 344 -7.51 3.07 6.41
C ALA A 344 -6.52 4.21 6.12
N GLY A 345 -6.21 4.47 4.85
CA GLY A 345 -5.39 5.62 4.44
C GLY A 345 -6.07 6.97 4.66
N ILE A 346 -7.40 7.00 4.71
CA ILE A 346 -8.16 8.18 5.13
C ILE A 346 -8.16 8.28 6.66
N LEU A 347 -8.46 7.16 7.34
CA LEU A 347 -8.69 7.17 8.78
C LEU A 347 -7.38 7.33 9.58
N ALA A 348 -6.33 6.60 9.26
CA ALA A 348 -5.12 6.57 10.08
C ALA A 348 -4.42 7.95 10.19
N PRO A 349 -4.14 8.67 9.08
CA PRO A 349 -3.54 9.99 9.20
C PRO A 349 -4.44 11.00 9.88
N THR A 350 -5.74 10.98 9.58
CA THR A 350 -6.73 11.91 10.15
C THR A 350 -6.90 11.67 11.65
N ALA A 351 -7.14 10.43 12.06
CA ALA A 351 -7.28 10.06 13.47
C ALA A 351 -6.03 10.39 14.27
N THR A 352 -4.84 10.14 13.70
CA THR A 352 -3.57 10.49 14.35
C THR A 352 -3.48 12.00 14.59
N GLY A 353 -3.87 12.83 13.59
CA GLY A 353 -3.89 14.27 13.75
C GLY A 353 -4.80 14.74 14.90
N PHE A 354 -6.02 14.20 14.98
CA PHE A 354 -6.95 14.49 16.09
C PHE A 354 -6.42 14.02 17.44
N ILE A 355 -5.85 12.82 17.50
CA ILE A 355 -5.27 12.26 18.74
C ILE A 355 -4.12 13.15 19.23
N VAL A 356 -3.19 13.51 18.37
CA VAL A 356 -2.03 14.34 18.74
C VAL A 356 -2.46 15.75 19.14
N GLU A 357 -3.44 16.34 18.44
CA GLU A 357 -3.97 17.68 18.79
C GLU A 357 -4.71 17.67 20.12
N ALA A 358 -5.52 16.66 20.39
CA ALA A 358 -6.30 16.56 21.61
C ALA A 358 -5.47 16.18 22.85
N THR A 359 -4.42 15.38 22.68
CA THR A 359 -3.64 14.83 23.80
C THR A 359 -2.28 15.49 24.00
N GLY A 360 -1.81 16.23 23.01
CA GLY A 360 -0.43 16.75 22.96
C GLY A 360 0.66 15.68 22.90
N SER A 361 0.32 14.42 22.59
CA SER A 361 1.23 13.27 22.66
C SER A 361 1.05 12.31 21.52
N TYR A 362 2.16 11.86 20.95
CA TYR A 362 2.20 10.77 19.98
C TYR A 362 1.88 9.39 20.57
N PHE A 363 2.02 9.22 21.90
CA PHE A 363 1.81 7.92 22.57
C PHE A 363 0.47 7.27 22.18
N TRP A 364 -0.61 8.03 22.23
CA TRP A 364 -1.95 7.50 21.92
C TRP A 364 -2.14 7.14 20.46
N ALA A 365 -1.42 7.79 19.55
CA ALA A 365 -1.42 7.43 18.13
C ALA A 365 -0.68 6.10 17.90
N PHE A 366 0.46 5.89 18.57
CA PHE A 366 1.16 4.60 18.57
C PHE A 366 0.33 3.50 19.23
N ALA A 367 -0.38 3.80 20.32
CA ALA A 367 -1.28 2.86 20.99
C ALA A 367 -2.45 2.45 20.07
N ALA A 368 -3.04 3.39 19.31
CA ALA A 368 -4.09 3.08 18.34
C ALA A 368 -3.57 2.17 17.21
N ALA A 369 -2.37 2.45 16.68
CA ALA A 369 -1.73 1.62 15.66
C ALA A 369 -1.44 0.21 16.19
N ALA A 370 -0.92 0.09 17.43
CA ALA A 370 -0.67 -1.19 18.07
C ALA A 370 -1.97 -1.97 18.34
N ALA A 371 -3.02 -1.29 18.79
CA ALA A 371 -4.34 -1.91 18.98
C ALA A 371 -4.90 -2.46 17.66
N CYS A 372 -4.82 -1.68 16.57
CA CYS A 372 -5.19 -2.14 15.23
C CYS A 372 -4.39 -3.38 14.81
N ALA A 373 -3.07 -3.40 15.07
CA ALA A 373 -2.22 -4.54 14.78
C ALA A 373 -2.65 -5.79 15.56
N LEU A 374 -2.90 -5.67 16.86
CA LEU A 374 -3.37 -6.78 17.69
C LEU A 374 -4.75 -7.30 17.25
N VAL A 375 -5.70 -6.39 17.01
CA VAL A 375 -7.04 -6.78 16.52
C VAL A 375 -6.96 -7.47 15.17
N ALA A 376 -6.07 -7.02 14.26
CA ALA A 376 -5.80 -7.71 13.00
C ALA A 376 -5.28 -9.13 13.24
N ALA A 377 -4.30 -9.30 14.13
CA ALA A 377 -3.77 -10.63 14.48
C ALA A 377 -4.88 -11.57 14.99
N PHE A 378 -5.71 -11.09 15.92
CA PHE A 378 -6.85 -11.86 16.46
C PHE A 378 -7.91 -12.14 15.40
N ALA A 379 -8.23 -11.18 14.53
CA ALA A 379 -9.18 -11.37 13.43
C ALA A 379 -8.74 -12.53 12.52
N TYR A 380 -7.47 -12.58 12.13
CA TYR A 380 -6.94 -13.69 11.33
C TYR A 380 -6.85 -15.00 12.11
N LEU A 381 -6.50 -14.96 13.39
CA LEU A 381 -6.39 -16.15 14.21
C LEU A 381 -7.75 -16.84 14.41
N LEU A 382 -8.76 -16.06 14.75
CA LEU A 382 -10.09 -16.56 15.16
C LEU A 382 -11.09 -16.57 13.99
N GLY A 383 -11.08 -15.55 13.13
CA GLY A 383 -12.11 -15.37 12.11
C GLY A 383 -11.84 -16.16 10.82
N ILE A 384 -10.60 -16.54 10.52
CA ILE A 384 -10.30 -17.42 9.39
C ILE A 384 -10.20 -18.86 9.90
N GLY A 385 -11.05 -19.74 9.39
CA GLY A 385 -10.99 -21.18 9.64
C GLY A 385 -9.81 -21.84 8.90
N ARG A 386 -10.11 -22.86 8.10
CA ARG A 386 -9.14 -23.44 7.16
C ARG A 386 -8.98 -22.53 5.93
N ILE A 387 -7.75 -22.40 5.46
CA ILE A 387 -7.45 -21.64 4.25
C ILE A 387 -7.55 -22.60 3.07
N GLU A 388 -8.77 -22.69 2.53
CA GLU A 388 -9.15 -23.57 1.43
C GLU A 388 -10.01 -22.76 0.44
N PRO A 389 -10.07 -23.14 -0.85
CA PRO A 389 -10.92 -22.45 -1.82
C PRO A 389 -12.39 -22.49 -1.41
N ALA A 390 -13.06 -21.33 -1.42
CA ALA A 390 -14.49 -21.24 -1.15
C ALA A 390 -15.30 -21.96 -2.24
N VAL A 391 -16.39 -22.59 -1.82
CA VAL A 391 -17.37 -23.20 -2.73
C VAL A 391 -18.38 -22.13 -3.13
N TRP A 392 -18.43 -21.78 -4.42
CA TRP A 392 -19.35 -20.78 -4.94
C TRP A 392 -20.66 -21.43 -5.43
N THR A 393 -21.81 -20.85 -5.04
CA THR A 393 -23.15 -21.32 -5.41
C THR A 393 -23.32 -21.18 -6.94
N GLY A 394 -23.37 -22.27 -7.63
CA GLY A 394 -23.43 -22.35 -9.10
C GLY A 394 -22.50 -23.40 -9.70
N ARG A 395 -21.58 -23.96 -8.90
CA ARG A 395 -20.72 -25.07 -9.33
C ARG A 395 -20.87 -26.27 -8.37
N ARG A 396 -21.32 -27.38 -8.92
CA ARG A 396 -21.07 -28.70 -8.28
C ARG A 396 -19.57 -28.94 -8.34
N SER A 397 -18.94 -29.12 -7.16
CA SER A 397 -17.50 -29.44 -7.07
C SER A 397 -17.18 -30.65 -7.95
N PRO A 398 -16.17 -30.57 -8.85
CA PRO A 398 -15.73 -31.72 -9.63
C PRO A 398 -15.21 -32.89 -8.78
N LEU A 399 -14.88 -32.62 -7.50
CA LEU A 399 -14.35 -33.64 -6.58
C LEU A 399 -15.42 -34.60 -6.02
N ILE A 400 -16.71 -34.29 -6.15
CA ILE A 400 -17.79 -35.19 -5.66
C ILE A 400 -18.23 -36.18 -6.74
N SER A 401 -17.92 -35.92 -8.01
CA SER A 401 -18.25 -36.86 -9.09
C SER A 401 -17.25 -38.00 -9.26
N ALA A 402 -16.02 -37.86 -8.77
CA ALA A 402 -14.97 -38.89 -8.90
C ALA A 402 -15.03 -39.98 -7.78
N GLN A 403 -15.90 -39.84 -6.77
CA GLN A 403 -16.11 -40.85 -5.72
C GLN A 403 -17.37 -41.72 -5.92
N LYS A 404 -18.09 -41.53 -7.04
CA LYS A 404 -19.28 -42.32 -7.37
C LYS A 404 -19.19 -43.06 -8.71
N SER A 405 -18.00 -43.23 -9.25
CA SER A 405 -17.75 -44.13 -10.41
C SER A 405 -16.80 -45.23 -10.03
#